data_0abf3699f94ad1236565e35994a0d6da
#
_entry.id   0abf3699f94ad1236565e35994a0d6da
#
_cell.length_a   1.000
_cell.length_b   1.000
_cell.length_c   1.000
_cell.angle_alpha   90.00
_cell.angle_beta   90.00
_cell.angle_gamma   90.00
#
_symmetry.space_group_name_H-M   'P 1'
#
loop_
_entity.id
_entity.type
_entity.pdbx_description
1 polymer ?
#
loop_
_entity_poly.entity_id
_entity_poly.type
_entity_poly.pdbx_seq_one_letter_code
_entity_poly.pdbx_strand_id
1 'polypeptide(L)'
;MRPRRRAELPKSPGISGRQWQRKHCADNSAKPARRPPAPGLYKSPGAAARRRYMEDPAAQTELDSTPVARMAQTNPLPVPTGPWKITLYDQENFQGKRMEFTTSCANIMECSFDNIRSLKVDCGAWIGYEHTGFCGQQFTLERGEYPRWDAWSGSNAYHVERLMSFRPIGSANHKESKITLFEKENFLGRQWEIGDDYPSLQAMGWANNEVGSMKVLCGAWACYQYPGYRGYQYILESDHHGGDYKHWREWGSHAQTFQIQSLRRIQQ
;
A
#
# COMPACT_ATOMS: atom_id res chain seq x y z
N MET A 1 13.37 -26.81 57.43
CA MET A 1 13.19 -25.75 56.41
C MET A 1 12.97 -26.37 55.05
N ARG A 2 11.75 -26.32 54.50
CA ARG A 2 11.43 -26.84 53.14
C ARG A 2 11.44 -25.67 52.17
N PRO A 3 12.02 -25.77 50.96
CA PRO A 3 12.01 -24.69 49.97
C PRO A 3 10.63 -24.53 49.35
N ARG A 4 10.17 -23.28 49.25
CA ARG A 4 8.91 -22.89 48.60
C ARG A 4 9.01 -23.12 47.09
N ARG A 5 8.08 -23.88 46.53
CA ARG A 5 7.88 -24.03 45.07
C ARG A 5 7.41 -22.70 44.49
N ARG A 6 8.10 -22.23 43.46
CA ARG A 6 7.64 -21.11 42.59
C ARG A 6 6.40 -21.59 41.84
N ALA A 7 5.32 -20.85 41.95
CA ALA A 7 4.14 -21.05 41.13
C ALA A 7 4.46 -20.63 39.70
N GLU A 8 4.35 -21.55 38.75
CA GLU A 8 4.36 -21.23 37.30
C GLU A 8 3.05 -20.58 36.96
N LEU A 9 3.14 -19.39 36.32
CA LEU A 9 2.01 -18.70 35.71
C LEU A 9 1.52 -19.47 34.48
N PRO A 10 0.21 -19.65 34.29
CA PRO A 10 -0.31 -20.34 33.11
C PRO A 10 0.04 -19.58 31.83
N LYS A 11 0.64 -20.27 30.88
CA LYS A 11 0.85 -19.78 29.52
C LYS A 11 -0.50 -19.56 28.87
N SER A 12 -0.77 -18.32 28.47
CA SER A 12 -1.94 -17.97 27.68
C SER A 12 -1.93 -18.75 26.36
N PRO A 13 -3.07 -19.32 25.92
CA PRO A 13 -3.14 -20.00 24.63
C PRO A 13 -2.94 -18.96 23.52
N GLY A 14 -1.92 -19.15 22.71
CA GLY A 14 -1.64 -18.32 21.54
C GLY A 14 -2.79 -18.41 20.54
N ILE A 15 -3.61 -17.36 20.48
CA ILE A 15 -4.63 -17.21 19.44
C ILE A 15 -3.89 -16.89 18.15
N SER A 16 -4.00 -17.74 17.14
CA SER A 16 -3.39 -17.49 15.83
C SER A 16 -3.95 -16.18 15.27
N GLY A 17 -3.11 -15.34 14.68
CA GLY A 17 -3.48 -14.01 14.14
C GLY A 17 -4.68 -14.01 13.20
N ARG A 18 -5.01 -15.15 12.57
CA ARG A 18 -6.19 -15.37 11.72
C ARG A 18 -7.53 -15.30 12.46
N GLN A 19 -7.58 -15.76 13.69
CA GLN A 19 -8.81 -15.80 14.48
C GLN A 19 -9.10 -14.45 15.12
N TRP A 20 -8.06 -13.67 15.37
CA TRP A 20 -8.14 -12.32 15.91
C TRP A 20 -8.66 -11.31 14.87
N GLN A 21 -8.16 -11.36 13.62
CA GLN A 21 -8.64 -10.52 12.52
C GLN A 21 -10.15 -10.67 12.26
N ARG A 22 -10.69 -11.90 12.28
CA ARG A 22 -12.12 -12.15 12.03
C ARG A 22 -13.05 -11.59 13.10
N LYS A 23 -12.62 -11.55 14.37
CA LYS A 23 -13.48 -11.05 15.47
C LYS A 23 -13.54 -9.53 15.58
N HIS A 24 -12.47 -8.82 15.23
CA HIS A 24 -12.37 -7.39 15.47
C HIS A 24 -12.75 -6.53 14.26
N CYS A 25 -12.73 -7.08 13.05
CA CYS A 25 -13.19 -6.36 11.86
C CYS A 25 -14.71 -6.41 11.64
N ALA A 26 -15.44 -7.32 12.30
CA ALA A 26 -16.89 -7.48 12.12
C ALA A 26 -17.73 -6.37 12.77
N ASP A 27 -17.21 -5.68 13.79
CA ASP A 27 -17.98 -4.69 14.57
C ASP A 27 -17.93 -3.25 14.02
N ASN A 28 -17.16 -3.00 12.96
CA ASN A 28 -17.00 -1.65 12.38
C ASN A 28 -17.63 -1.50 10.98
N SER A 29 -18.65 -2.29 10.63
CA SER A 29 -19.38 -2.09 9.37
C SER A 29 -20.21 -0.81 9.43
N ALA A 30 -19.63 0.29 8.94
CA ALA A 30 -20.35 1.52 8.65
C ALA A 30 -21.52 1.24 7.68
N LYS A 31 -22.66 1.87 7.90
CA LYS A 31 -23.87 1.81 7.07
C LYS A 31 -23.51 2.05 5.59
N PRO A 32 -24.14 1.34 4.64
CA PRO A 32 -23.84 1.51 3.22
C PRO A 32 -24.13 2.95 2.78
N ALA A 33 -23.14 3.60 2.22
CA ALA A 33 -23.25 4.92 1.61
C ALA A 33 -24.24 4.85 0.42
N ARG A 34 -25.13 5.83 0.31
CA ARG A 34 -26.09 5.95 -0.79
C ARG A 34 -25.33 6.03 -2.13
N ARG A 35 -25.79 5.28 -3.12
CA ARG A 35 -25.27 5.29 -4.49
C ARG A 35 -25.28 6.72 -5.04
N PRO A 36 -24.20 7.17 -5.68
CA PRO A 36 -24.22 8.42 -6.44
C PRO A 36 -25.13 8.27 -7.67
N PRO A 37 -25.79 9.37 -8.12
CA PRO A 37 -26.63 9.35 -9.31
C PRO A 37 -25.79 9.09 -10.57
N ALA A 38 -26.38 8.43 -11.55
CA ALA A 38 -25.78 8.12 -12.83
C ALA A 38 -25.33 9.39 -13.58
N PRO A 39 -24.19 9.37 -14.31
CA PRO A 39 -23.74 10.53 -15.07
C PRO A 39 -24.67 10.79 -16.23
N GLY A 40 -25.17 12.04 -16.27
CA GLY A 40 -26.00 12.54 -17.37
C GLY A 40 -25.19 12.63 -18.67
N LEU A 41 -25.85 12.30 -19.77
CA LEU A 41 -25.34 12.43 -21.14
C LEU A 41 -24.94 13.88 -21.45
N TYR A 42 -23.65 14.14 -21.58
CA TYR A 42 -23.15 15.36 -22.18
C TYR A 42 -23.18 15.26 -23.70
N LYS A 43 -24.01 16.08 -24.33
CA LYS A 43 -24.02 16.29 -25.77
C LYS A 43 -22.81 17.16 -26.16
N SER A 44 -22.04 16.68 -27.12
CA SER A 44 -20.95 17.43 -27.77
C SER A 44 -21.48 18.60 -28.60
N PRO A 45 -20.90 19.82 -28.55
CA PRO A 45 -21.09 20.82 -29.55
C PRO A 45 -20.11 20.62 -30.72
N GLY A 46 -20.64 20.86 -31.93
CA GLY A 46 -20.04 20.57 -33.20
C GLY A 46 -18.81 21.39 -33.60
N ALA A 47 -18.17 20.86 -34.60
CA ALA A 47 -17.05 21.44 -35.32
C ALA A 47 -17.36 22.77 -35.98
N ALA A 48 -16.47 23.75 -35.80
CA ALA A 48 -16.13 24.73 -36.84
C ALA A 48 -14.96 25.63 -36.43
N ALA A 49 -14.07 25.78 -37.35
CA ALA A 49 -13.15 26.87 -37.61
C ALA A 49 -11.66 26.53 -37.54
N ARG A 50 -11.18 26.09 -38.69
CA ARG A 50 -9.78 26.27 -39.12
C ARG A 50 -9.48 27.76 -39.23
N ARG A 51 -8.45 28.26 -38.54
CA ARG A 51 -7.71 29.45 -38.97
C ARG A 51 -6.24 29.13 -39.01
N ARG A 52 -5.69 29.34 -40.22
CA ARG A 52 -4.26 29.39 -40.55
C ARG A 52 -3.67 30.61 -39.85
N TYR A 53 -2.54 30.48 -39.24
CA TYR A 53 -1.62 31.57 -39.01
C TYR A 53 -0.29 31.25 -39.67
N MET A 54 0.15 32.25 -40.46
CA MET A 54 1.39 32.30 -41.23
C MET A 54 2.61 32.31 -40.30
N GLU A 55 3.66 31.73 -40.83
CA GLU A 55 5.02 31.86 -40.35
C GLU A 55 5.52 33.29 -40.51
N ASP A 56 6.25 33.77 -39.52
CA ASP A 56 7.20 34.87 -39.68
C ASP A 56 8.52 34.47 -38.99
N PRO A 57 9.67 34.70 -39.65
CA PRO A 57 10.96 34.26 -39.17
C PRO A 57 11.74 35.42 -38.50
N ALA A 58 12.64 35.04 -37.62
CA ALA A 58 13.79 35.78 -37.14
C ALA A 58 13.61 36.72 -35.94
N ALA A 59 14.06 36.19 -34.79
CA ALA A 59 14.85 36.97 -33.85
C ALA A 59 15.81 36.03 -33.09
N GLN A 60 17.06 36.04 -33.49
CA GLN A 60 18.17 35.60 -32.71
C GLN A 60 18.34 36.53 -31.51
N THR A 61 18.29 36.00 -30.31
CA THR A 61 18.79 36.71 -29.14
C THR A 61 19.52 35.70 -28.23
N GLU A 62 20.68 36.09 -27.91
CA GLU A 62 21.79 35.60 -27.13
C GLU A 62 21.49 34.55 -26.01
N LEU A 63 22.32 33.52 -26.02
CA LEU A 63 22.52 32.57 -24.97
C LEU A 63 23.09 33.25 -23.72
N ASP A 64 22.25 33.46 -22.73
CA ASP A 64 22.69 33.77 -21.38
C ASP A 64 22.92 32.43 -20.65
N SER A 65 24.19 32.15 -20.37
CA SER A 65 24.66 30.95 -19.72
C SER A 65 24.38 31.01 -18.21
N THR A 66 23.25 30.52 -17.80
CA THR A 66 23.02 30.22 -16.38
C THR A 66 23.84 28.99 -15.96
N PRO A 67 24.57 29.04 -14.85
CA PRO A 67 25.38 27.91 -14.40
C PRO A 67 24.47 26.75 -14.00
N VAL A 68 24.64 25.63 -14.70
CA VAL A 68 24.05 24.33 -14.34
C VAL A 68 24.48 24.02 -12.90
N ALA A 69 23.53 24.08 -11.98
CA ALA A 69 23.74 23.63 -10.62
C ALA A 69 24.17 22.17 -10.66
N ARG A 70 25.42 21.95 -10.33
CA ARG A 70 26.03 20.63 -10.17
C ARG A 70 25.25 19.90 -9.12
N MET A 71 24.35 19.00 -9.53
CA MET A 71 23.70 18.07 -8.60
C MET A 71 24.80 17.33 -7.83
N ALA A 72 24.87 17.60 -6.55
CA ALA A 72 25.73 16.87 -5.65
C ALA A 72 25.30 15.39 -5.77
N GLN A 73 26.21 14.55 -6.23
CA GLN A 73 26.05 13.11 -6.16
C GLN A 73 26.01 12.76 -4.68
N THR A 74 24.80 12.65 -4.13
CA THR A 74 24.60 12.04 -2.84
C THR A 74 24.93 10.56 -3.01
N ASN A 75 26.06 10.14 -2.45
CA ASN A 75 26.39 8.73 -2.33
C ASN A 75 25.15 8.04 -1.75
N PRO A 76 24.68 6.93 -2.32
CA PRO A 76 23.57 6.19 -1.75
C PRO A 76 23.98 5.81 -0.32
N LEU A 77 23.18 6.28 0.65
CA LEU A 77 23.37 5.90 2.04
C LEU A 77 23.41 4.37 2.11
N PRO A 78 24.31 3.77 2.89
CA PRO A 78 24.40 2.32 3.04
C PRO A 78 23.02 1.80 3.41
N VAL A 79 22.54 0.81 2.66
CA VAL A 79 21.25 0.14 2.93
C VAL A 79 21.38 -0.51 4.30
N PRO A 80 20.59 -0.12 5.31
CA PRO A 80 20.66 -0.74 6.61
C PRO A 80 20.22 -2.19 6.49
N THR A 81 21.13 -3.12 6.62
CA THR A 81 20.85 -4.54 6.84
C THR A 81 20.50 -4.72 8.32
N GLY A 82 19.32 -4.29 8.72
CA GLY A 82 18.95 -4.28 10.13
C GLY A 82 17.44 -4.38 10.36
N PRO A 83 17.04 -4.48 11.63
CA PRO A 83 15.64 -4.63 12.00
C PRO A 83 14.81 -3.46 11.47
N TRP A 84 13.51 -3.74 11.21
CA TRP A 84 12.55 -2.73 10.79
C TRP A 84 12.53 -1.54 11.75
N LYS A 85 12.46 -0.32 11.18
CA LYS A 85 12.35 0.90 11.96
C LYS A 85 11.42 1.90 11.29
N ILE A 86 10.43 2.36 12.04
CA ILE A 86 9.49 3.41 11.65
C ILE A 86 9.38 4.45 12.77
N THR A 87 9.37 5.71 12.40
CA THR A 87 9.20 6.84 13.31
C THR A 87 7.88 7.54 13.01
N LEU A 88 7.02 7.67 14.02
CA LEU A 88 5.68 8.23 13.91
C LEU A 88 5.59 9.60 14.58
N TYR A 89 4.72 10.45 14.05
CA TYR A 89 4.43 11.78 14.57
C TYR A 89 2.92 12.03 14.63
N ASP A 90 2.45 12.72 15.66
CA ASP A 90 1.04 13.07 15.87
C ASP A 90 0.61 14.35 15.13
N GLN A 91 1.55 15.05 14.50
CA GLN A 91 1.29 16.20 13.63
C GLN A 91 1.91 16.00 12.25
N GLU A 92 1.42 16.78 11.28
CA GLU A 92 1.99 16.78 9.93
C GLU A 92 3.41 17.34 9.90
N ASN A 93 4.15 17.05 8.83
CA ASN A 93 5.50 17.54 8.61
C ASN A 93 6.49 17.22 9.74
N PHE A 94 6.32 16.04 10.35
CA PHE A 94 7.23 15.49 11.37
C PHE A 94 7.30 16.35 12.64
N GLN A 95 6.19 16.97 12.98
CA GLN A 95 6.07 17.80 14.17
C GLN A 95 5.34 17.07 15.30
N GLY A 96 5.36 17.66 16.50
CA GLY A 96 4.66 17.17 17.67
C GLY A 96 5.34 16.00 18.36
N LYS A 97 4.51 15.13 18.95
CA LYS A 97 4.98 13.94 19.65
C LYS A 97 5.60 12.95 18.68
N ARG A 98 6.78 12.44 19.02
CA ARG A 98 7.53 11.48 18.22
C ARG A 98 7.68 10.16 18.96
N MET A 99 7.55 9.03 18.25
CA MET A 99 7.82 7.69 18.77
C MET A 99 8.40 6.78 17.70
N GLU A 100 9.38 5.96 18.07
CA GLU A 100 10.03 4.99 17.20
C GLU A 100 9.53 3.57 17.48
N PHE A 101 9.33 2.78 16.42
CA PHE A 101 8.91 1.39 16.52
C PHE A 101 9.79 0.50 15.65
N THR A 102 10.04 -0.70 16.17
CA THR A 102 10.76 -1.78 15.46
C THR A 102 9.92 -3.04 15.31
N THR A 103 8.71 -3.02 15.84
CA THR A 103 7.74 -4.12 15.82
C THR A 103 6.35 -3.62 15.48
N SER A 104 5.42 -4.54 15.25
CA SER A 104 4.02 -4.20 14.97
C SER A 104 3.34 -3.50 16.15
N CYS A 105 2.40 -2.61 15.82
CA CYS A 105 1.50 -1.98 16.76
C CYS A 105 0.06 -2.15 16.29
N ALA A 106 -0.73 -2.91 17.02
CA ALA A 106 -2.13 -3.17 16.67
C ALA A 106 -3.06 -2.00 17.02
N ASN A 107 -2.65 -1.13 17.95
CA ASN A 107 -3.44 0.00 18.38
C ASN A 107 -2.53 1.14 18.87
N ILE A 108 -2.39 2.19 18.08
CA ILE A 108 -1.55 3.35 18.44
C ILE A 108 -2.06 4.11 19.66
N MET A 109 -3.33 4.00 20.00
CA MET A 109 -3.90 4.64 21.18
C MET A 109 -3.28 4.11 22.48
N GLU A 110 -2.85 2.85 22.50
CA GLU A 110 -2.10 2.27 23.62
C GLU A 110 -0.73 2.93 23.82
N CYS A 111 -0.22 3.58 22.76
CA CYS A 111 1.01 4.38 22.78
C CYS A 111 0.74 5.88 22.97
N SER A 112 -0.49 6.25 23.36
CA SER A 112 -0.94 7.63 23.54
C SER A 112 -0.88 8.49 22.28
N PHE A 113 -1.14 7.88 21.11
CA PHE A 113 -1.40 8.58 19.87
C PHE A 113 -2.89 8.48 19.53
N ASP A 114 -3.54 9.58 19.20
CA ASP A 114 -4.92 9.58 18.71
C ASP A 114 -4.98 9.23 17.22
N ASN A 115 -3.98 9.63 16.46
CA ASN A 115 -3.79 9.34 15.05
C ASN A 115 -2.32 9.57 14.66
N ILE A 116 -1.85 8.84 13.63
CA ILE A 116 -0.57 9.12 12.98
C ILE A 116 -0.83 10.13 11.87
N ARG A 117 -0.15 11.29 11.90
CA ARG A 117 -0.32 12.34 10.90
C ARG A 117 0.86 12.49 9.95
N SER A 118 2.04 12.09 10.38
CA SER A 118 3.23 11.93 9.52
C SER A 118 4.12 10.83 10.05
N LEU A 119 4.96 10.27 9.20
CA LEU A 119 5.87 9.20 9.58
C LEU A 119 7.11 9.17 8.69
N LYS A 120 8.16 8.53 9.20
CA LYS A 120 9.38 8.21 8.46
C LYS A 120 9.64 6.71 8.58
N VAL A 121 9.90 6.07 7.45
CA VAL A 121 10.38 4.69 7.42
C VAL A 121 11.89 4.72 7.23
N ASP A 122 12.61 4.41 8.28
CA ASP A 122 14.07 4.41 8.28
C ASP A 122 14.62 3.11 7.70
N CYS A 123 13.94 1.97 7.99
CA CYS A 123 14.39 0.64 7.61
C CYS A 123 13.21 -0.32 7.38
N GLY A 124 13.36 -1.17 6.36
CA GLY A 124 12.38 -2.17 5.98
C GLY A 124 11.14 -1.60 5.29
N ALA A 125 10.20 -2.48 4.98
CA ALA A 125 8.88 -2.12 4.47
C ALA A 125 7.80 -2.44 5.52
N TRP A 126 6.74 -1.64 5.53
CA TRP A 126 5.66 -1.73 6.50
C TRP A 126 4.29 -1.66 5.82
N ILE A 127 3.29 -2.20 6.47
CA ILE A 127 1.89 -1.96 6.13
C ILE A 127 1.27 -1.07 7.20
N GLY A 128 0.70 0.05 6.79
CA GLY A 128 -0.19 0.86 7.61
C GLY A 128 -1.65 0.47 7.37
N TYR A 129 -2.48 0.57 8.40
CA TYR A 129 -3.91 0.26 8.35
C TYR A 129 -4.74 1.41 8.88
N GLU A 130 -5.86 1.66 8.22
CA GLU A 130 -6.82 2.71 8.57
C GLU A 130 -7.33 2.59 10.01
N HIS A 131 -7.60 1.36 10.46
CA HIS A 131 -8.18 1.08 11.77
C HIS A 131 -7.22 0.29 12.68
N THR A 132 -7.59 0.18 13.94
CA THR A 132 -6.90 -0.67 14.90
C THR A 132 -7.05 -2.15 14.52
N GLY A 133 -6.15 -3.00 15.01
CA GLY A 133 -6.23 -4.43 14.78
C GLY A 133 -5.92 -4.87 13.35
N PHE A 134 -5.14 -4.08 12.61
CA PHE A 134 -4.77 -4.37 11.22
C PHE A 134 -5.99 -4.50 10.30
N CYS A 135 -6.97 -3.61 10.48
CA CYS A 135 -8.23 -3.57 9.74
C CYS A 135 -8.37 -2.29 8.91
N GLY A 136 -9.32 -2.31 7.96
CA GLY A 136 -9.57 -1.21 7.05
C GLY A 136 -8.62 -1.19 5.86
N GLN A 137 -8.50 -0.02 5.24
CA GLN A 137 -7.61 0.16 4.09
C GLN A 137 -6.15 -0.06 4.47
N GLN A 138 -5.41 -0.59 3.51
CA GLN A 138 -3.99 -0.90 3.65
C GLN A 138 -3.17 0.10 2.85
N PHE A 139 -2.02 0.48 3.40
CA PHE A 139 -1.08 1.39 2.77
C PHE A 139 0.32 0.82 2.83
N THR A 140 0.98 0.76 1.67
CA THR A 140 2.38 0.35 1.59
C THR A 140 3.26 1.49 2.05
N LEU A 141 4.10 1.24 3.06
CA LEU A 141 5.05 2.18 3.61
C LEU A 141 6.46 1.63 3.40
N GLU A 142 7.09 2.05 2.33
CA GLU A 142 8.47 1.72 2.01
C GLU A 142 9.41 2.79 2.59
N ARG A 143 10.71 2.54 2.59
CA ARG A 143 11.70 3.49 3.09
C ARG A 143 11.51 4.88 2.50
N GLY A 144 11.31 5.87 3.34
CA GLY A 144 11.06 7.26 2.91
C GLY A 144 10.34 8.10 3.95
N GLU A 145 9.97 9.28 3.54
CA GLU A 145 9.31 10.29 4.36
C GLU A 145 7.87 10.51 3.88
N TYR A 146 6.95 10.50 4.83
CA TYR A 146 5.52 10.66 4.61
C TYR A 146 5.04 11.85 5.46
N PRO A 147 5.16 13.08 4.93
CA PRO A 147 4.91 14.29 5.70
C PRO A 147 3.43 14.52 6.01
N ARG A 148 2.53 13.85 5.30
CA ARG A 148 1.10 14.00 5.41
C ARG A 148 0.38 12.75 4.89
N TRP A 149 -0.89 12.59 5.21
CA TRP A 149 -1.73 11.43 4.84
C TRP A 149 -1.75 11.13 3.34
N ASP A 150 -1.69 12.13 2.47
CA ASP A 150 -1.70 11.94 1.02
C ASP A 150 -0.42 11.29 0.48
N ALA A 151 0.66 11.29 1.26
CA ALA A 151 1.88 10.59 0.89
C ALA A 151 1.73 9.06 0.97
N TRP A 152 0.86 8.52 1.84
CA TRP A 152 0.61 7.07 1.88
C TRP A 152 -0.72 6.66 1.24
N SER A 153 -1.78 7.44 1.36
CA SER A 153 -3.09 7.13 0.78
C SER A 153 -3.23 7.63 -0.67
N GLY A 154 -2.51 8.65 -1.04
CA GLY A 154 -2.31 9.16 -2.40
C GLY A 154 -3.59 9.22 -3.24
N SER A 155 -3.63 8.36 -4.22
CA SER A 155 -4.68 8.28 -5.24
C SER A 155 -5.85 7.36 -4.85
N ASN A 156 -6.06 7.06 -3.57
CA ASN A 156 -7.23 6.32 -3.14
C ASN A 156 -8.51 7.09 -3.51
N ALA A 157 -9.54 6.34 -3.95
CA ALA A 157 -10.84 6.92 -4.28
C ALA A 157 -11.54 7.53 -3.04
N TYR A 158 -11.09 7.16 -1.86
CA TYR A 158 -11.58 7.66 -0.58
C TYR A 158 -10.44 8.36 0.16
N HIS A 159 -10.71 9.56 0.60
CA HIS A 159 -9.83 10.34 1.44
C HIS A 159 -9.67 9.66 2.81
N VAL A 160 -8.48 9.19 3.13
CA VAL A 160 -8.18 8.49 4.39
C VAL A 160 -7.01 9.16 5.08
N GLU A 161 -7.31 9.95 6.10
CA GLU A 161 -6.31 10.60 6.95
C GLU A 161 -5.90 9.77 8.16
N ARG A 162 -6.61 8.66 8.40
CA ARG A 162 -6.44 7.84 9.60
C ARG A 162 -5.45 6.72 9.35
N LEU A 163 -4.51 6.56 10.29
CA LEU A 163 -3.58 5.44 10.35
C LEU A 163 -3.46 5.00 11.81
N MET A 164 -4.06 3.85 12.17
CA MET A 164 -4.26 3.45 13.56
C MET A 164 -3.52 2.19 13.97
N SER A 165 -3.00 1.44 13.02
CA SER A 165 -2.17 0.27 13.28
C SER A 165 -1.19 0.04 12.13
N PHE A 166 -0.12 -0.67 12.39
CA PHE A 166 0.92 -0.96 11.40
C PHE A 166 1.70 -2.21 11.78
N ARG A 167 2.28 -2.86 10.79
CA ARG A 167 3.19 -4.00 10.99
C ARG A 167 4.28 -4.05 9.93
N PRO A 168 5.44 -4.65 10.23
CA PRO A 168 6.48 -4.86 9.24
C PRO A 168 6.07 -5.93 8.22
N ILE A 169 6.66 -5.85 7.02
CA ILE A 169 6.56 -6.85 5.95
C ILE A 169 7.82 -7.70 5.99
N GLY A 170 7.69 -8.95 6.46
CA GLY A 170 8.83 -9.86 6.62
C GLY A 170 9.36 -10.40 5.30
N SER A 171 8.47 -10.65 4.37
CA SER A 171 8.78 -11.30 3.09
C SER A 171 9.17 -10.35 1.96
N ALA A 172 9.23 -9.03 2.18
CA ALA A 172 9.57 -8.08 1.13
C ALA A 172 10.98 -8.37 0.55
N ASN A 173 11.03 -8.74 -0.72
CA ASN A 173 12.26 -8.98 -1.46
C ASN A 173 12.08 -8.57 -2.92
N HIS A 174 12.29 -7.31 -3.22
CA HIS A 174 12.05 -6.73 -4.54
C HIS A 174 12.75 -7.49 -5.69
N LYS A 175 13.93 -8.03 -5.48
CA LYS A 175 14.74 -8.67 -6.53
C LYS A 175 14.24 -10.07 -6.90
N GLU A 176 13.63 -10.78 -5.98
CA GLU A 176 13.23 -12.18 -6.14
C GLU A 176 11.70 -12.38 -6.04
N SER A 177 10.95 -11.27 -5.98
CA SER A 177 9.50 -11.33 -5.85
C SER A 177 8.86 -12.00 -7.07
N LYS A 178 7.95 -12.95 -6.80
CA LYS A 178 7.23 -13.69 -7.83
C LYS A 178 5.79 -13.96 -7.38
N ILE A 179 4.82 -13.66 -8.25
CA ILE A 179 3.40 -13.87 -8.04
C ILE A 179 2.75 -14.51 -9.25
N THR A 180 1.81 -15.42 -9.04
CA THR A 180 0.98 -15.98 -10.12
C THR A 180 -0.46 -15.48 -9.95
N LEU A 181 -1.00 -14.90 -11.02
CA LEU A 181 -2.39 -14.48 -11.12
C LEU A 181 -3.23 -15.59 -11.75
N PHE A 182 -4.48 -15.74 -11.30
CA PHE A 182 -5.44 -16.68 -11.88
C PHE A 182 -6.74 -15.96 -12.22
N GLU A 183 -7.33 -16.35 -13.35
CA GLU A 183 -8.56 -15.74 -13.85
C GLU A 183 -9.76 -15.98 -12.92
N LYS A 184 -9.81 -17.13 -12.27
CA LYS A 184 -10.91 -17.55 -11.40
C LYS A 184 -10.43 -17.80 -9.98
N GLU A 185 -11.38 -17.88 -9.06
CA GLU A 185 -11.12 -18.29 -7.68
C GLU A 185 -10.55 -19.71 -7.61
N ASN A 186 -9.91 -20.05 -6.49
CA ASN A 186 -9.32 -21.34 -6.20
C ASN A 186 -8.26 -21.79 -7.24
N PHE A 187 -7.51 -20.82 -7.79
CA PHE A 187 -6.41 -21.07 -8.75
C PHE A 187 -6.86 -21.73 -10.06
N LEU A 188 -8.06 -21.42 -10.50
CA LEU A 188 -8.63 -21.95 -11.74
C LEU A 188 -8.55 -20.93 -12.91
N GLY A 189 -8.70 -21.45 -14.12
CA GLY A 189 -8.68 -20.67 -15.36
C GLY A 189 -7.27 -20.36 -15.83
N ARG A 190 -7.15 -19.34 -16.68
CA ARG A 190 -5.86 -18.87 -17.18
C ARG A 190 -4.99 -18.37 -16.05
N GLN A 191 -3.72 -18.70 -16.09
CA GLN A 191 -2.73 -18.24 -15.11
C GLN A 191 -1.63 -17.44 -15.78
N TRP A 192 -1.02 -16.54 -15.02
CA TRP A 192 0.12 -15.74 -15.45
C TRP A 192 1.08 -15.51 -14.31
N GLU A 193 2.31 -15.95 -14.47
CA GLU A 193 3.39 -15.72 -13.51
C GLU A 193 4.08 -14.39 -13.81
N ILE A 194 4.26 -13.57 -12.79
CA ILE A 194 4.79 -12.21 -12.87
C ILE A 194 5.97 -12.07 -11.91
N GLY A 195 7.07 -11.48 -12.37
CA GLY A 195 8.25 -11.16 -11.59
C GLY A 195 8.64 -9.68 -11.61
N ASP A 196 7.88 -8.83 -12.30
CA ASP A 196 8.13 -7.41 -12.47
C ASP A 196 6.94 -6.53 -12.13
N ASP A 197 7.17 -5.21 -12.08
CA ASP A 197 6.14 -4.22 -11.83
C ASP A 197 5.28 -3.99 -13.08
N TYR A 198 3.96 -4.04 -12.91
CA TYR A 198 3.00 -3.90 -14.01
C TYR A 198 2.04 -2.75 -13.72
N PRO A 199 2.28 -1.57 -14.30
CA PRO A 199 1.40 -0.41 -14.12
C PRO A 199 0.04 -0.58 -14.81
N SER A 200 -0.09 -1.53 -15.75
CA SER A 200 -1.35 -1.93 -16.35
C SER A 200 -1.31 -3.39 -16.78
N LEU A 201 -2.05 -4.24 -16.11
CA LEU A 201 -2.17 -5.66 -16.48
C LEU A 201 -2.79 -5.83 -17.87
N GLN A 202 -3.77 -4.99 -18.25
CA GLN A 202 -4.38 -5.03 -19.57
C GLN A 202 -3.40 -4.69 -20.69
N ALA A 203 -2.60 -3.66 -20.53
CA ALA A 203 -1.59 -3.26 -21.51
C ALA A 203 -0.54 -4.35 -21.72
N MET A 204 -0.33 -5.21 -20.72
CA MET A 204 0.65 -6.31 -20.76
C MET A 204 0.03 -7.65 -21.17
N GLY A 205 -1.27 -7.70 -21.52
CA GLY A 205 -1.93 -8.88 -22.08
C GLY A 205 -2.91 -9.62 -21.16
N TRP A 206 -3.16 -9.12 -19.94
CA TRP A 206 -4.24 -9.62 -19.11
C TRP A 206 -5.54 -8.94 -19.51
N ALA A 207 -6.38 -9.64 -20.27
CA ALA A 207 -7.55 -9.03 -20.92
C ALA A 207 -8.65 -8.56 -19.96
N ASN A 208 -8.70 -9.13 -18.74
CA ASN A 208 -9.74 -8.83 -17.75
C ASN A 208 -9.29 -7.73 -16.78
N ASN A 209 -10.25 -6.96 -16.25
CA ASN A 209 -10.01 -6.02 -15.15
C ASN A 209 -9.94 -6.72 -13.78
N GLU A 210 -10.11 -8.03 -13.77
CA GLU A 210 -10.40 -8.84 -12.60
C GLU A 210 -9.38 -9.96 -12.47
N VAL A 211 -9.03 -10.25 -11.23
CA VAL A 211 -8.20 -11.38 -10.85
C VAL A 211 -8.98 -12.22 -9.84
N GLY A 212 -9.18 -13.50 -10.12
CA GLY A 212 -9.98 -14.38 -9.27
C GLY A 212 -9.23 -14.85 -8.01
N SER A 213 -7.95 -15.18 -8.18
CA SER A 213 -7.08 -15.65 -7.08
C SER A 213 -5.61 -15.35 -7.40
N MET A 214 -4.78 -15.36 -6.38
CA MET A 214 -3.34 -15.08 -6.50
C MET A 214 -2.53 -16.02 -5.63
N LYS A 215 -1.34 -16.37 -6.12
CA LYS A 215 -0.36 -17.15 -5.37
C LYS A 215 0.96 -16.38 -5.34
N VAL A 216 1.37 -15.94 -4.16
CA VAL A 216 2.65 -15.27 -3.94
C VAL A 216 3.69 -16.35 -3.66
N LEU A 217 4.58 -16.58 -4.62
CA LEU A 217 5.62 -17.61 -4.52
C LEU A 217 6.79 -17.11 -3.67
N CYS A 218 7.16 -15.86 -3.82
CA CYS A 218 8.15 -15.19 -2.97
C CYS A 218 7.97 -13.66 -2.99
N GLY A 219 8.49 -13.01 -1.96
CA GLY A 219 8.41 -11.58 -1.80
C GLY A 219 7.07 -11.07 -1.30
N ALA A 220 6.85 -9.79 -1.46
CA ALA A 220 5.61 -9.10 -1.14
C ALA A 220 5.21 -8.17 -2.29
N TRP A 221 3.90 -8.05 -2.50
CA TRP A 221 3.31 -7.35 -3.62
C TRP A 221 2.25 -6.35 -3.16
N ALA A 222 2.29 -5.16 -3.72
CA ALA A 222 1.21 -4.19 -3.64
C ALA A 222 0.36 -4.29 -4.91
N CYS A 223 -0.88 -4.74 -4.76
CA CYS A 223 -1.86 -4.88 -5.83
C CYS A 223 -2.88 -3.75 -5.75
N TYR A 224 -3.25 -3.16 -6.89
CA TYR A 224 -4.09 -1.98 -6.94
C TYR A 224 -5.32 -2.19 -7.82
N GLN A 225 -6.42 -1.58 -7.41
CA GLN A 225 -7.70 -1.66 -8.09
C GLN A 225 -7.64 -1.14 -9.53
N TYR A 226 -6.96 -0.01 -9.76
CA TYR A 226 -6.89 0.67 -11.05
C TYR A 226 -5.50 0.67 -11.67
N PRO A 227 -5.37 0.94 -12.98
CA PRO A 227 -4.06 1.12 -13.62
C PRO A 227 -3.29 2.31 -13.02
N GLY A 228 -1.97 2.25 -13.08
CA GLY A 228 -1.08 3.29 -12.59
C GLY A 228 -1.01 3.35 -11.06
N TYR A 229 -1.17 2.20 -10.40
CA TYR A 229 -1.04 2.06 -8.94
C TYR A 229 -2.03 2.95 -8.18
N ARG A 230 -3.31 2.92 -8.60
CA ARG A 230 -4.38 3.75 -8.04
C ARG A 230 -5.53 2.92 -7.48
N GLY A 231 -6.34 3.56 -6.65
CA GLY A 231 -7.47 2.94 -5.98
C GLY A 231 -7.06 2.18 -4.72
N TYR A 232 -7.85 1.19 -4.34
CA TYR A 232 -7.53 0.36 -3.18
C TYR A 232 -6.21 -0.38 -3.35
N GLN A 233 -5.46 -0.45 -2.25
CA GLN A 233 -4.22 -1.22 -2.15
C GLN A 233 -4.49 -2.51 -1.39
N TYR A 234 -3.95 -3.63 -1.90
CA TYR A 234 -3.95 -4.91 -1.23
C TYR A 234 -2.52 -5.41 -1.16
N ILE A 235 -2.02 -5.67 0.04
CA ILE A 235 -0.65 -6.14 0.25
C ILE A 235 -0.68 -7.64 0.46
N LEU A 236 -0.05 -8.37 -0.45
CA LEU A 236 0.01 -9.82 -0.48
C LEU A 236 1.44 -10.27 -0.23
N GLU A 237 1.61 -11.20 0.70
CA GLU A 237 2.90 -11.66 1.20
C GLU A 237 3.04 -13.18 1.08
N SER A 238 4.24 -13.66 0.79
CA SER A 238 4.50 -15.10 0.66
C SER A 238 4.43 -15.85 2.00
N ASP A 239 4.66 -15.18 3.13
CA ASP A 239 4.58 -15.73 4.48
C ASP A 239 3.18 -15.60 5.12
N HIS A 240 2.27 -14.86 4.49
CA HIS A 240 0.86 -14.81 4.87
C HIS A 240 0.03 -15.81 4.06
N HIS A 241 -0.87 -16.53 4.71
CA HIS A 241 -1.69 -17.59 4.10
C HIS A 241 -0.85 -18.67 3.37
N GLY A 242 0.44 -18.76 3.65
CA GLY A 242 1.37 -19.59 2.88
C GLY A 242 1.50 -19.12 1.41
N GLY A 243 1.28 -17.84 1.16
CA GLY A 243 1.27 -17.24 -0.17
C GLY A 243 -0.01 -17.50 -0.98
N ASP A 244 -0.97 -18.26 -0.47
CA ASP A 244 -2.19 -18.66 -1.17
C ASP A 244 -3.37 -17.72 -0.84
N TYR A 245 -3.84 -17.00 -1.85
CA TYR A 245 -5.00 -16.12 -1.79
C TYR A 245 -6.06 -16.63 -2.77
N LYS A 246 -6.89 -17.56 -2.29
CA LYS A 246 -7.87 -18.31 -3.12
C LYS A 246 -9.07 -17.49 -3.54
N HIS A 247 -9.35 -16.42 -2.79
CA HIS A 247 -10.52 -15.58 -2.98
C HIS A 247 -10.16 -14.12 -2.67
N TRP A 248 -10.77 -13.16 -3.37
CA TRP A 248 -10.53 -11.73 -3.18
C TRP A 248 -10.78 -11.22 -1.74
N ARG A 249 -11.68 -11.86 -0.99
CA ARG A 249 -11.91 -11.53 0.43
C ARG A 249 -10.73 -11.82 1.35
N GLU A 250 -9.75 -12.56 0.87
CA GLU A 250 -8.52 -12.86 1.61
C GLU A 250 -7.45 -11.77 1.43
N TRP A 251 -7.66 -10.81 0.50
CA TRP A 251 -6.68 -9.75 0.22
C TRP A 251 -6.62 -8.68 1.31
N GLY A 252 -7.69 -8.52 2.09
CA GLY A 252 -7.75 -7.59 3.20
C GLY A 252 -9.18 -7.39 3.70
N SER A 253 -9.32 -6.86 4.91
CA SER A 253 -10.64 -6.63 5.53
C SER A 253 -11.49 -5.58 4.79
N HIS A 254 -10.86 -4.71 4.01
CA HIS A 254 -11.50 -3.67 3.18
C HIS A 254 -11.83 -4.15 1.76
N ALA A 255 -11.49 -5.39 1.40
CA ALA A 255 -11.71 -5.91 0.07
C ALA A 255 -13.22 -5.99 -0.24
N GLN A 256 -13.65 -5.31 -1.30
CA GLN A 256 -15.03 -5.24 -1.76
C GLN A 256 -15.21 -5.65 -3.24
N THR A 257 -14.10 -5.92 -3.93
CA THR A 257 -14.08 -6.22 -5.36
C THR A 257 -12.89 -7.11 -5.68
N PHE A 258 -13.04 -7.93 -6.70
CA PHE A 258 -11.96 -8.72 -7.29
C PHE A 258 -11.23 -7.98 -8.43
N GLN A 259 -11.45 -6.67 -8.56
CA GLN A 259 -10.82 -5.83 -9.56
C GLN A 259 -9.38 -5.52 -9.18
N ILE A 260 -8.43 -5.99 -9.97
CA ILE A 260 -6.99 -5.67 -9.89
C ILE A 260 -6.50 -5.36 -11.29
N GLN A 261 -5.91 -4.18 -11.48
CA GLN A 261 -5.45 -3.72 -12.79
C GLN A 261 -3.98 -3.30 -12.83
N SER A 262 -3.33 -3.16 -11.67
CA SER A 262 -1.88 -2.95 -11.59
C SER A 262 -1.32 -3.57 -10.32
N LEU A 263 -0.04 -3.91 -10.36
CA LEU A 263 0.67 -4.45 -9.20
C LEU A 263 2.16 -4.12 -9.30
N ARG A 264 2.80 -4.04 -8.14
CA ARG A 264 4.24 -3.83 -8.04
C ARG A 264 4.84 -4.60 -6.86
N ARG A 265 6.11 -4.87 -6.98
CA ARG A 265 6.91 -5.46 -5.90
C ARG A 265 7.11 -4.43 -4.78
N ILE A 266 7.15 -4.89 -3.54
CA ILE A 266 7.45 -4.03 -2.40
C ILE A 266 8.96 -4.06 -2.15
N GLN A 267 9.55 -2.88 -1.99
CA GLN A 267 10.97 -2.70 -1.67
C GLN A 267 11.17 -2.71 -0.15
N GLN A 268 12.32 -3.28 0.26
CA GLN A 268 12.75 -3.33 1.64
C GLN A 268 13.81 -2.26 1.95
#